data_7ee94df670045cf905c0d08771086d3d
#
_entry.id   7ee94df670045cf905c0d08771086d3d
#
_cell.length_a   1.000
_cell.length_b   1.000
_cell.length_c   1.000
_cell.angle_alpha   90.00
_cell.angle_beta   90.00
_cell.angle_gamma   90.00
#
_symmetry.space_group_name_H-M   'P 1'
#
loop_
_entity.id
_entity.type
_entity.pdbx_description
1 polymer ?
#
loop_
_entity_poly.entity_id
_entity_poly.type
_entity_poly.pdbx_seq_one_letter_code
_entity_poly.pdbx_strand_id
1 'polypeptide(L)'
;MSILVLIVIGIVGGAFLLKRYSPSKEKADLKKYYGIEQDNQVAVIIDNQILEAKAAMFDGKPYLEYSLVRDYLNDRFYWDSNENILLYTLPEGTIRADVGSNEYTLQKEKKSEDYTIIKTEGSTAYIALDFVQKYTNIEFKTYEDPQRVMIISDWGKIRTATVKKDTQVRYRGGVKSPYLTE
;
A
#
# COMPACT_ATOMS: atom_id res chain seq x y z
N MET A 1 4.03 59.70 -19.76
CA MET A 1 3.67 58.71 -18.71
C MET A 1 4.85 58.60 -17.76
N SER A 2 4.64 58.79 -16.49
CA SER A 2 5.71 58.95 -15.50
C SER A 2 6.48 57.61 -15.32
N ILE A 3 7.82 57.66 -15.24
CA ILE A 3 8.73 56.54 -14.94
C ILE A 3 8.20 55.73 -13.70
N LEU A 4 7.62 56.44 -12.77
CA LEU A 4 7.01 55.84 -11.57
C LEU A 4 5.90 54.81 -11.88
N VAL A 5 5.08 55.07 -12.90
CA VAL A 5 4.01 54.17 -13.35
C VAL A 5 4.61 52.89 -13.95
N LEU A 6 5.69 53.00 -14.72
CA LEU A 6 6.38 51.82 -15.29
C LEU A 6 7.03 50.97 -14.20
N ILE A 7 7.60 51.55 -13.16
CA ILE A 7 8.18 50.87 -12.04
C ILE A 7 7.06 50.09 -11.25
N VAL A 8 5.94 50.69 -11.00
CA VAL A 8 4.81 50.06 -10.33
C VAL A 8 4.28 48.86 -11.13
N ILE A 9 4.11 49.02 -12.45
CA ILE A 9 3.68 47.94 -13.35
C ILE A 9 4.69 46.78 -13.33
N GLY A 10 5.99 47.10 -13.35
CA GLY A 10 7.06 46.11 -13.25
C GLY A 10 7.04 45.34 -11.95
N ILE A 11 6.85 46.02 -10.82
CA ILE A 11 6.75 45.37 -9.48
C ILE A 11 5.51 44.47 -9.41
N VAL A 12 4.35 44.98 -9.80
CA VAL A 12 3.08 44.24 -9.74
C VAL A 12 3.12 43.02 -10.68
N GLY A 13 3.61 43.24 -11.91
CA GLY A 13 3.78 42.16 -12.90
C GLY A 13 4.78 41.10 -12.44
N GLY A 14 5.92 41.52 -11.90
CA GLY A 14 6.92 40.64 -11.32
C GLY A 14 6.39 39.83 -10.13
N ALA A 15 5.70 40.47 -9.21
CA ALA A 15 5.08 39.79 -8.07
C ALA A 15 4.01 38.78 -8.50
N PHE A 16 3.21 39.13 -9.51
CA PHE A 16 2.23 38.24 -10.10
C PHE A 16 2.88 36.99 -10.73
N LEU A 17 3.94 37.17 -11.50
CA LEU A 17 4.68 36.07 -12.13
C LEU A 17 5.33 35.18 -11.08
N LEU A 18 5.99 35.76 -10.07
CA LEU A 18 6.57 35.00 -8.97
C LEU A 18 5.50 34.19 -8.25
N LYS A 19 4.37 34.78 -7.90
CA LYS A 19 3.27 34.06 -7.26
C LYS A 19 2.73 32.94 -8.15
N ARG A 20 2.65 33.13 -9.45
CA ARG A 20 2.12 32.15 -10.42
C ARG A 20 3.07 30.97 -10.60
N TYR A 21 4.36 31.21 -10.67
CA TYR A 21 5.36 30.18 -11.02
C TYR A 21 6.15 29.65 -9.82
N SER A 22 6.07 30.27 -8.65
CA SER A 22 6.70 29.71 -7.46
C SER A 22 6.10 28.37 -7.06
N PRO A 23 6.93 27.37 -6.77
CA PRO A 23 6.47 26.07 -6.29
C PRO A 23 5.62 26.19 -5.02
N SER A 24 4.61 25.34 -4.89
CA SER A 24 3.88 25.21 -3.63
C SER A 24 4.81 24.69 -2.53
N LYS A 25 4.73 25.29 -1.35
CA LYS A 25 5.39 24.85 -0.12
C LYS A 25 4.42 24.03 0.77
N GLU A 26 3.23 23.78 0.29
CA GLU A 26 2.22 23.02 1.01
C GLU A 26 2.52 21.52 0.94
N LYS A 27 2.60 20.88 2.11
CA LYS A 27 2.72 19.43 2.21
C LYS A 27 1.35 18.81 2.05
N ALA A 28 1.26 17.74 1.28
CA ALA A 28 0.02 17.01 1.12
C ALA A 28 -0.37 16.27 2.42
N ASP A 29 -1.65 16.17 2.68
CA ASP A 29 -2.19 15.32 3.72
C ASP A 29 -2.10 13.85 3.25
N LEU A 30 -1.15 13.11 3.80
CA LEU A 30 -0.90 11.71 3.42
C LEU A 30 -2.03 10.79 3.86
N LYS A 31 -2.71 11.05 4.98
CA LYS A 31 -3.88 10.26 5.39
C LYS A 31 -4.97 10.35 4.35
N LYS A 32 -5.29 11.57 3.92
CA LYS A 32 -6.26 11.81 2.86
C LYS A 32 -5.81 11.22 1.52
N TYR A 33 -4.51 11.28 1.21
CA TYR A 33 -3.96 10.72 -0.02
C TYR A 33 -4.13 9.21 -0.10
N TYR A 34 -3.91 8.49 1.01
CA TYR A 34 -4.05 7.05 1.10
C TYR A 34 -5.47 6.59 1.54
N GLY A 35 -6.42 7.52 1.67
CA GLY A 35 -7.79 7.21 2.06
C GLY A 35 -7.91 6.65 3.48
N ILE A 36 -7.06 7.11 4.40
CA ILE A 36 -7.07 6.68 5.81
C ILE A 36 -7.97 7.63 6.59
N GLU A 37 -9.05 7.10 7.12
CA GLU A 37 -10.05 7.85 7.91
C GLU A 37 -9.84 7.67 9.42
N GLN A 38 -9.28 6.53 9.83
CA GLN A 38 -9.02 6.17 11.22
C GLN A 38 -7.55 5.80 11.43
N ASP A 39 -7.00 6.09 12.58
CA ASP A 39 -5.57 5.89 12.89
C ASP A 39 -5.11 4.44 12.88
N ASN A 40 -6.02 3.48 13.08
CA ASN A 40 -5.75 2.05 13.04
C ASN A 40 -5.84 1.43 11.64
N GLN A 41 -6.24 2.19 10.63
CA GLN A 41 -6.31 1.70 9.26
C GLN A 41 -4.94 1.65 8.61
N VAL A 42 -4.70 0.59 7.85
CA VAL A 42 -3.49 0.39 7.05
C VAL A 42 -3.84 0.46 5.57
N ALA A 43 -3.32 1.46 4.88
CA ALA A 43 -3.57 1.57 3.44
C ALA A 43 -2.88 0.45 2.67
N VAL A 44 -3.54 -0.03 1.63
CA VAL A 44 -3.02 -1.08 0.73
C VAL A 44 -2.70 -0.47 -0.62
N ILE A 45 -1.46 -0.66 -1.05
CA ILE A 45 -1.00 -0.28 -2.38
C ILE A 45 -0.50 -1.54 -3.09
N ILE A 46 -1.14 -1.92 -4.19
CA ILE A 46 -0.71 -3.04 -5.04
C ILE A 46 -0.32 -2.49 -6.40
N ASP A 47 0.90 -2.76 -6.84
CA ASP A 47 1.44 -2.35 -8.15
C ASP A 47 1.20 -0.86 -8.46
N ASN A 48 1.46 0.01 -7.46
CA ASN A 48 1.25 1.46 -7.47
C ASN A 48 -0.22 1.91 -7.50
N GLN A 49 -1.18 1.03 -7.30
CA GLN A 49 -2.59 1.38 -7.14
C GLN A 49 -2.97 1.39 -5.67
N ILE A 50 -3.49 2.52 -5.20
CA ILE A 50 -4.05 2.63 -3.84
C ILE A 50 -5.43 2.01 -3.87
N LEU A 51 -5.66 1.00 -3.03
CA LEU A 51 -6.95 0.34 -2.90
C LEU A 51 -7.82 1.02 -1.84
N GLU A 52 -9.14 0.95 -2.03
CA GLU A 52 -10.10 1.41 -1.00
C GLU A 52 -10.10 0.50 0.22
N ALA A 53 -9.94 -0.80 -0.01
CA ALA A 53 -9.82 -1.78 1.07
C ALA A 53 -8.54 -1.58 1.88
N LYS A 54 -8.59 -1.95 3.16
CA LYS A 54 -7.51 -1.75 4.12
C LYS A 54 -6.94 -3.09 4.57
N ALA A 55 -5.66 -3.10 4.93
CA ALA A 55 -5.04 -4.21 5.64
C ALA A 55 -5.30 -4.09 7.14
N ALA A 56 -5.16 -5.20 7.85
CA ALA A 56 -5.11 -5.25 9.30
C ALA A 56 -3.68 -5.48 9.79
N MET A 57 -3.37 -4.95 10.97
CA MET A 57 -2.12 -5.26 11.67
C MET A 57 -2.44 -6.13 12.87
N PHE A 58 -1.89 -7.34 12.91
CA PHE A 58 -1.95 -8.23 14.05
C PHE A 58 -0.54 -8.59 14.51
N ASP A 59 -0.25 -8.35 15.77
CA ASP A 59 1.05 -8.65 16.39
C ASP A 59 2.23 -8.04 15.61
N GLY A 60 2.04 -6.84 15.04
CA GLY A 60 3.05 -6.12 14.26
C GLY A 60 3.25 -6.62 12.83
N LYS A 61 2.48 -7.60 12.37
CA LYS A 61 2.52 -8.12 11.00
C LYS A 61 1.29 -7.70 10.19
N PRO A 62 1.45 -7.41 8.87
CA PRO A 62 0.32 -7.06 8.00
C PRO A 62 -0.44 -8.31 7.56
N TYR A 63 -1.76 -8.20 7.58
CA TYR A 63 -2.69 -9.20 7.09
C TYR A 63 -3.61 -8.57 6.05
N LEU A 64 -3.87 -9.28 4.98
CA LEU A 64 -4.83 -8.88 3.97
C LEU A 64 -6.12 -9.68 4.10
N GLU A 65 -7.24 -9.00 3.86
CA GLU A 65 -8.51 -9.70 3.67
C GLU A 65 -8.38 -10.76 2.58
N TYR A 66 -8.96 -11.93 2.79
CA TYR A 66 -8.92 -13.04 1.85
C TYR A 66 -9.37 -12.63 0.43
N SER A 67 -10.41 -11.81 0.32
CA SER A 67 -10.89 -11.29 -0.96
C SER A 67 -9.80 -10.55 -1.74
N LEU A 68 -8.99 -9.72 -1.07
CA LEU A 68 -7.89 -9.00 -1.70
C LEU A 68 -6.79 -9.96 -2.16
N VAL A 69 -6.45 -10.95 -1.34
CA VAL A 69 -5.45 -11.95 -1.73
C VAL A 69 -5.90 -12.70 -2.97
N ARG A 70 -7.15 -13.17 -2.99
CA ARG A 70 -7.72 -13.91 -4.13
C ARG A 70 -7.79 -13.05 -5.39
N ASP A 71 -8.31 -11.83 -5.28
CA ASP A 71 -8.67 -11.03 -6.44
C ASP A 71 -7.46 -10.28 -7.05
N TYR A 72 -6.44 -9.96 -6.25
CA TYR A 72 -5.30 -9.15 -6.70
C TYR A 72 -3.95 -9.88 -6.71
N LEU A 73 -3.78 -10.93 -5.90
CA LEU A 73 -2.48 -11.57 -5.74
C LEU A 73 -2.45 -13.01 -6.24
N ASN A 74 -3.38 -13.85 -5.76
CA ASN A 74 -3.38 -15.26 -6.12
C ASN A 74 -4.73 -15.93 -5.84
N ASP A 75 -5.42 -16.31 -6.89
CA ASP A 75 -6.74 -16.95 -6.86
C ASP A 75 -6.74 -18.43 -6.40
N ARG A 76 -5.55 -19.01 -6.20
CA ARG A 76 -5.41 -20.39 -5.68
C ARG A 76 -5.63 -20.48 -4.17
N PHE A 77 -5.63 -19.36 -3.45
CA PHE A 77 -6.07 -19.35 -2.06
C PHE A 77 -7.59 -19.49 -2.00
N TYR A 78 -8.06 -20.43 -1.21
CA TYR A 78 -9.47 -20.68 -0.98
C TYR A 78 -9.78 -20.67 0.51
N TRP A 79 -10.71 -19.84 0.91
CA TRP A 79 -11.23 -19.76 2.28
C TRP A 79 -12.55 -20.50 2.38
N ASP A 80 -12.60 -21.53 3.22
CA ASP A 80 -13.82 -22.24 3.58
C ASP A 80 -14.34 -21.71 4.94
N SER A 81 -15.37 -20.89 4.88
CA SER A 81 -15.99 -20.30 6.07
C SER A 81 -16.80 -21.30 6.90
N ASN A 82 -17.20 -22.44 6.36
CA ASN A 82 -17.95 -23.46 7.09
C ASN A 82 -17.02 -24.31 7.95
N GLU A 83 -15.85 -24.65 7.40
CA GLU A 83 -14.84 -25.44 8.12
C GLU A 83 -13.82 -24.56 8.86
N ASN A 84 -13.84 -23.24 8.65
CA ASN A 84 -12.85 -22.29 9.19
C ASN A 84 -11.41 -22.67 8.81
N ILE A 85 -11.19 -22.96 7.56
CA ILE A 85 -9.88 -23.35 7.02
C ILE A 85 -9.48 -22.54 5.81
N LEU A 86 -8.18 -22.31 5.69
CA LEU A 86 -7.54 -21.81 4.48
C LEU A 86 -6.94 -22.99 3.72
N LEU A 87 -7.27 -23.08 2.45
CA LEU A 87 -6.69 -24.04 1.51
C LEU A 87 -5.87 -23.30 0.47
N TYR A 88 -4.76 -23.90 0.05
CA TYR A 88 -3.97 -23.40 -1.07
C TYR A 88 -3.45 -24.58 -1.89
N THR A 89 -3.74 -24.58 -3.19
CA THR A 89 -3.40 -25.68 -4.07
C THR A 89 -2.08 -25.45 -4.79
N LEU A 90 -1.14 -26.37 -4.59
CA LEU A 90 0.15 -26.46 -5.23
C LEU A 90 0.20 -27.69 -6.16
N PRO A 91 1.12 -27.74 -7.13
CA PRO A 91 1.32 -28.93 -7.96
C PRO A 91 1.61 -30.20 -7.13
N GLU A 92 2.35 -30.04 -6.05
CA GLU A 92 2.73 -31.12 -5.13
C GLU A 92 1.66 -31.50 -4.11
N GLY A 93 0.61 -30.70 -3.93
CA GLY A 93 -0.45 -30.99 -2.98
C GLY A 93 -1.17 -29.76 -2.46
N THR A 94 -2.10 -29.96 -1.55
CA THR A 94 -2.88 -28.88 -0.94
C THR A 94 -2.37 -28.55 0.44
N ILE A 95 -2.13 -27.27 0.68
CA ILE A 95 -1.91 -26.71 2.02
C ILE A 95 -3.28 -26.57 2.70
N ARG A 96 -3.33 -26.93 3.98
CA ARG A 96 -4.48 -26.71 4.87
C ARG A 96 -4.00 -26.04 6.14
N ALA A 97 -4.56 -24.89 6.47
CA ALA A 97 -4.31 -24.14 7.70
C ALA A 97 -5.64 -23.82 8.38
N ASP A 98 -5.75 -24.14 9.68
CA ASP A 98 -6.93 -23.80 10.48
C ASP A 98 -6.84 -22.35 10.98
N VAL A 99 -8.00 -21.70 11.16
CA VAL A 99 -8.07 -20.36 11.76
C VAL A 99 -7.43 -20.32 13.13
N GLY A 100 -6.65 -19.28 13.38
CA GLY A 100 -5.98 -19.06 14.66
C GLY A 100 -4.73 -19.92 14.86
N SER A 101 -4.40 -20.78 13.89
CA SER A 101 -3.21 -21.64 13.96
C SER A 101 -2.00 -21.01 13.29
N ASN A 102 -0.82 -21.28 13.81
CA ASN A 102 0.45 -21.08 13.15
C ASN A 102 0.96 -22.36 12.48
N GLU A 103 0.25 -23.48 12.63
CA GLU A 103 0.56 -24.75 11.97
C GLU A 103 -0.29 -24.93 10.71
N TYR A 104 0.27 -25.64 9.74
CA TYR A 104 -0.40 -26.05 8.52
C TYR A 104 0.11 -27.41 8.05
N THR A 105 -0.65 -28.09 7.21
CA THR A 105 -0.24 -29.34 6.59
C THR A 105 0.00 -29.16 5.11
N LEU A 106 1.06 -29.79 4.57
CA LEU A 106 1.31 -29.94 3.15
C LEU A 106 1.69 -31.41 2.90
N GLN A 107 0.95 -32.11 2.05
CA GLN A 107 1.17 -33.52 1.75
C GLN A 107 1.21 -34.42 3.02
N LYS A 108 0.41 -34.13 4.03
CA LYS A 108 0.38 -34.78 5.36
C LYS A 108 1.57 -34.44 6.27
N GLU A 109 2.55 -33.67 5.82
CA GLU A 109 3.60 -33.14 6.67
C GLU A 109 3.11 -31.90 7.41
N LYS A 110 3.34 -31.86 8.72
CA LYS A 110 3.08 -30.68 9.54
C LYS A 110 4.23 -29.69 9.39
N LYS A 111 3.88 -28.42 9.18
CA LYS A 111 4.79 -27.28 9.13
C LYS A 111 4.25 -26.18 10.05
N SER A 112 5.10 -25.27 10.48
CA SER A 112 4.71 -24.15 11.32
C SER A 112 5.44 -22.88 10.94
N GLU A 113 4.81 -21.75 11.22
CA GLU A 113 5.36 -20.41 11.13
C GLU A 113 5.52 -19.82 12.54
N ASP A 114 6.18 -18.67 12.65
CA ASP A 114 6.29 -17.93 13.90
C ASP A 114 5.14 -16.95 14.12
N TYR A 115 4.11 -17.02 13.28
CA TYR A 115 2.92 -16.17 13.29
C TYR A 115 1.66 -16.97 12.97
N THR A 116 0.50 -16.46 13.35
CA THR A 116 -0.80 -17.04 12.99
C THR A 116 -1.04 -16.84 11.48
N ILE A 117 -1.32 -17.92 10.75
CA ILE A 117 -1.43 -17.89 9.29
C ILE A 117 -2.70 -17.15 8.84
N ILE A 118 -3.83 -17.46 9.47
CA ILE A 118 -5.12 -16.85 9.17
C ILE A 118 -5.86 -16.50 10.45
N LYS A 119 -6.44 -15.31 10.48
CA LYS A 119 -7.27 -14.78 11.56
C LYS A 119 -8.63 -14.35 11.03
N THR A 120 -9.62 -14.29 11.87
CA THR A 120 -10.96 -13.80 11.53
C THR A 120 -11.37 -12.67 12.47
N GLU A 121 -12.00 -11.64 11.92
CA GLU A 121 -12.73 -10.61 12.66
C GLU A 121 -14.16 -10.56 12.14
N GLY A 122 -15.12 -10.95 12.99
CA GLY A 122 -16.50 -11.15 12.53
C GLY A 122 -16.57 -12.22 11.43
N SER A 123 -17.08 -11.86 10.28
CA SER A 123 -17.17 -12.71 9.10
C SER A 123 -15.97 -12.59 8.14
N THR A 124 -15.04 -11.69 8.42
CA THR A 124 -13.91 -11.40 7.53
C THR A 124 -12.70 -12.22 7.91
N ALA A 125 -12.13 -12.93 6.93
CA ALA A 125 -10.90 -13.69 7.09
C ALA A 125 -9.70 -12.87 6.58
N TYR A 126 -8.62 -12.88 7.35
CA TYR A 126 -7.37 -12.16 7.07
C TYR A 126 -6.21 -13.15 7.01
N ILE A 127 -5.45 -13.11 5.94
CA ILE A 127 -4.28 -13.98 5.72
C ILE A 127 -3.01 -13.16 5.96
N ALA A 128 -2.07 -13.72 6.72
CA ALA A 128 -0.76 -13.11 6.95
C ALA A 128 -0.05 -12.88 5.61
N LEU A 129 0.43 -11.66 5.37
CA LEU A 129 1.06 -11.33 4.09
C LEU A 129 2.40 -12.05 3.91
N ASP A 130 3.10 -12.37 4.99
CA ASP A 130 4.28 -13.25 4.98
C ASP A 130 3.94 -14.64 4.41
N PHE A 131 2.77 -15.19 4.75
CA PHE A 131 2.33 -16.47 4.22
C PHE A 131 1.95 -16.40 2.74
N VAL A 132 1.28 -15.31 2.34
CA VAL A 132 0.98 -15.06 0.93
C VAL A 132 2.27 -14.93 0.12
N GLN A 133 3.26 -14.17 0.60
CA GLN A 133 4.55 -14.01 -0.05
C GLN A 133 5.30 -15.35 -0.23
N LYS A 134 5.21 -16.24 0.76
CA LYS A 134 5.87 -17.56 0.71
C LYS A 134 5.42 -18.40 -0.47
N TYR A 135 4.16 -18.25 -0.90
CA TYR A 135 3.53 -19.07 -1.95
C TYR A 135 3.12 -18.28 -3.19
N THR A 136 3.43 -17.01 -3.22
CA THR A 136 3.12 -16.12 -4.35
C THR A 136 4.36 -15.29 -4.67
N ASN A 137 4.60 -15.04 -5.95
CA ASN A 137 5.74 -14.21 -6.37
C ASN A 137 5.46 -12.72 -6.14
N ILE A 138 5.42 -12.31 -4.87
CA ILE A 138 5.24 -10.93 -4.45
C ILE A 138 6.38 -10.47 -3.57
N GLU A 139 6.61 -9.16 -3.52
CA GLU A 139 7.36 -8.49 -2.46
C GLU A 139 6.47 -7.46 -1.79
N PHE A 140 6.65 -7.25 -0.49
CA PHE A 140 5.95 -6.19 0.21
C PHE A 140 6.87 -5.42 1.16
N LYS A 141 6.49 -4.18 1.43
CA LYS A 141 7.10 -3.32 2.45
C LYS A 141 6.01 -2.61 3.24
N THR A 142 6.22 -2.51 4.53
CA THR A 142 5.38 -1.72 5.43
C THR A 142 6.03 -0.37 5.68
N TYR A 143 5.20 0.64 5.83
CA TYR A 143 5.62 1.99 6.19
C TYR A 143 4.70 2.51 7.29
N GLU A 144 5.27 3.30 8.17
CA GLU A 144 4.55 4.06 9.18
C GLU A 144 4.30 5.47 8.67
N ASP A 145 3.46 6.19 9.36
CA ASP A 145 3.19 7.62 9.16
C ASP A 145 2.83 8.05 7.71
N PRO A 146 1.64 7.73 7.22
CA PRO A 146 0.62 6.85 7.81
C PRO A 146 0.92 5.38 7.54
N GLN A 147 0.32 4.51 8.35
CA GLN A 147 0.50 3.06 8.18
C GLN A 147 0.01 2.61 6.81
N ARG A 148 0.87 1.92 6.08
CA ARG A 148 0.57 1.40 4.75
C ARG A 148 1.43 0.20 4.40
N VAL A 149 0.90 -0.68 3.59
CA VAL A 149 1.61 -1.78 2.96
C VAL A 149 1.65 -1.58 1.46
N MET A 150 2.84 -1.68 0.90
CA MET A 150 3.07 -1.62 -0.54
C MET A 150 3.48 -3.00 -1.02
N ILE A 151 2.77 -3.53 -2.00
CA ILE A 151 2.94 -4.86 -2.56
C ILE A 151 3.28 -4.73 -4.04
N ILE A 152 4.26 -5.50 -4.49
CA ILE A 152 4.66 -5.63 -5.87
C ILE A 152 4.35 -7.06 -6.30
N SER A 153 3.46 -7.23 -7.27
CA SER A 153 3.06 -8.53 -7.82
C SER A 153 3.34 -8.66 -9.32
N ASP A 154 3.32 -7.56 -10.05
CA ASP A 154 3.53 -7.53 -11.51
C ASP A 154 4.92 -6.99 -11.88
N TRP A 155 5.94 -7.84 -11.71
CA TRP A 155 7.35 -7.52 -11.93
C TRP A 155 7.68 -7.07 -13.36
N GLY A 156 6.90 -7.47 -14.34
CA GLY A 156 7.14 -7.12 -15.74
C GLY A 156 6.74 -5.68 -16.11
N LYS A 157 5.88 -5.05 -15.31
CA LYS A 157 5.30 -3.72 -15.59
C LYS A 157 5.87 -2.62 -14.71
N ILE A 158 6.48 -2.97 -13.58
CA ILE A 158 7.01 -1.97 -12.64
C ILE A 158 8.39 -1.50 -13.10
N ARG A 159 8.55 -0.19 -13.21
CA ARG A 159 9.83 0.46 -13.41
C ARG A 159 10.22 1.20 -12.16
N THR A 160 11.41 0.95 -11.66
CA THR A 160 12.01 1.70 -10.56
C THR A 160 13.01 2.72 -11.09
N ALA A 161 13.13 3.84 -10.37
CA ALA A 161 14.14 4.86 -10.66
C ALA A 161 14.79 5.31 -9.36
N THR A 162 16.08 5.59 -9.42
CA THR A 162 16.81 6.17 -8.29
C THR A 162 16.91 7.68 -8.46
N VAL A 163 16.43 8.40 -7.47
CA VAL A 163 16.55 9.87 -7.41
C VAL A 163 18.00 10.21 -7.08
N LYS A 164 18.65 11.00 -7.95
CA LYS A 164 20.07 11.37 -7.82
C LYS A 164 20.30 12.70 -7.09
N LYS A 165 19.26 13.51 -6.88
CA LYS A 165 19.32 14.82 -6.21
C LYS A 165 18.06 14.97 -5.39
N ASP A 166 18.18 15.72 -4.29
CA ASP A 166 17.02 16.08 -3.47
C ASP A 166 15.97 16.76 -4.35
N THR A 167 14.77 16.22 -4.33
CA THR A 167 13.66 16.69 -5.14
C THR A 167 12.34 16.40 -4.45
N GLN A 168 11.37 17.27 -4.67
CA GLN A 168 10.03 17.08 -4.13
C GLN A 168 9.20 16.19 -5.04
N VAL A 169 8.67 15.11 -4.46
CA VAL A 169 7.62 14.31 -5.10
C VAL A 169 6.28 14.99 -4.85
N ARG A 170 5.57 15.33 -5.92
CA ARG A 170 4.31 16.08 -5.81
C ARG A 170 3.10 15.20 -6.03
N TYR A 171 2.00 15.57 -5.37
CA TYR A 171 0.70 14.88 -5.47
C TYR A 171 0.17 14.77 -6.91
N ARG A 172 0.38 15.83 -7.72
CA ARG A 172 -0.01 15.89 -9.15
C ARG A 172 1.05 16.62 -9.92
N GLY A 173 1.03 16.52 -11.24
CA GLY A 173 1.86 17.34 -12.10
C GLY A 173 1.63 18.85 -11.87
N GLY A 174 2.73 19.61 -11.98
CA GLY A 174 2.72 21.06 -11.84
C GLY A 174 3.26 21.59 -10.51
N VAL A 175 3.91 22.74 -10.59
CA VAL A 175 4.62 23.37 -9.45
C VAL A 175 3.73 23.83 -8.30
N LYS A 176 2.43 24.00 -8.55
CA LYS A 176 1.44 24.41 -7.53
C LYS A 176 0.83 23.25 -6.76
N SER A 177 1.07 22.01 -7.20
CA SER A 177 0.59 20.84 -6.47
C SER A 177 1.34 20.71 -5.13
N PRO A 178 0.68 20.36 -4.03
CA PRO A 178 1.33 20.01 -2.76
C PRO A 178 2.35 18.90 -2.95
N TYR A 179 3.40 18.88 -2.12
CA TYR A 179 4.38 17.81 -2.15
C TYR A 179 4.03 16.70 -1.16
N LEU A 180 4.37 15.47 -1.51
CA LEU A 180 4.17 14.27 -0.69
C LEU A 180 5.39 14.04 0.22
N THR A 181 6.57 14.14 -0.36
CA THR A 181 7.86 13.95 0.33
C THR A 181 8.98 14.70 -0.39
N GLU A 182 10.06 14.89 0.29
CA GLU A 182 11.32 15.43 -0.22
C GLU A 182 12.37 14.34 -0.39
#